data_fea11084e6ca84a2f660654d8d303d07
#
_entry.id   fea11084e6ca84a2f660654d8d303d07
#
_cell.length_a   1.000
_cell.length_b   1.000
_cell.length_c   1.000
_cell.angle_alpha   90.00
_cell.angle_beta   90.00
_cell.angle_gamma   90.00
#
_symmetry.space_group_name_H-M   'P 1'
#
loop_
_entity.id
_entity.type
_entity.pdbx_description
1 polymer ?
#
loop_
_entity_poly.entity_id
_entity_poly.type
_entity_poly.pdbx_seq_one_letter_code
_entity_poly.pdbx_strand_id
1 'polypeptide(L)'
;AYQDFSNNVSWINRLQEFKNLVVIKTLSKAYGMADVRIGMLYAHAEIIQYLNTIKMPYNVNAHSQRLAAEALDKMELKNKFVDELIQGRRYLETALKEIKCVENVYPSDANYILIKVADANKMYQHLIQHKLIVRNRDNAPMLKGCLRVSVGTKQENEQFIDALKRYN
;
A
#
# COMPACT_ATOMS: atom_id res chain seq x y z
N ALA A 1 4.33 -6.88 1.69
CA ALA A 1 4.44 -5.63 0.90
C ALA A 1 4.08 -4.38 1.72
N TYR A 2 3.20 -4.50 2.72
CA TYR A 2 2.72 -3.37 3.51
C TYR A 2 3.21 -3.38 4.97
N GLN A 3 4.17 -4.24 5.29
CA GLN A 3 4.70 -4.43 6.65
C GLN A 3 5.20 -3.12 7.27
N ASP A 4 5.80 -2.24 6.47
CA ASP A 4 6.33 -0.96 6.97
C ASP A 4 5.23 0.02 7.43
N PHE A 5 3.95 -0.21 7.09
CA PHE A 5 2.79 0.59 7.52
C PHE A 5 2.04 -0.03 8.70
N SER A 6 2.44 -1.22 9.15
CA SER A 6 1.81 -1.98 10.23
C SER A 6 2.65 -1.93 11.50
N ASN A 7 1.98 -1.98 12.64
CA ASN A 7 2.65 -2.10 13.96
C ASN A 7 3.03 -3.56 14.29
N ASN A 8 2.69 -4.52 13.44
CA ASN A 8 2.99 -5.94 13.67
C ASN A 8 4.47 -6.24 13.49
N VAL A 9 5.00 -7.15 14.28
CA VAL A 9 6.38 -7.61 14.15
C VAL A 9 6.58 -8.34 12.81
N SER A 10 7.67 -8.03 12.12
CA SER A 10 7.99 -8.67 10.85
C SER A 10 8.26 -10.16 11.00
N TRP A 11 7.68 -10.97 10.13
CA TRP A 11 7.96 -12.40 10.03
C TRP A 11 9.43 -12.72 9.67
N ILE A 12 10.18 -11.76 9.14
CA ILE A 12 11.63 -11.90 8.91
C ILE A 12 12.35 -12.25 10.22
N ASN A 13 11.92 -11.70 11.35
CA ASN A 13 12.52 -11.95 12.65
C ASN A 13 12.31 -13.38 13.16
N ARG A 14 11.42 -14.14 12.51
CA ARG A 14 11.05 -15.51 12.87
C ARG A 14 11.58 -16.56 11.86
N LEU A 15 12.43 -16.17 10.92
CA LEU A 15 13.00 -17.11 9.93
C LEU A 15 13.79 -18.25 10.55
N GLN A 16 14.38 -18.05 11.72
CA GLN A 16 15.12 -19.10 12.42
C GLN A 16 14.19 -20.13 13.09
N GLU A 17 12.94 -19.78 13.34
CA GLU A 17 11.96 -20.68 13.97
C GLU A 17 11.32 -21.63 12.94
N PHE A 18 11.26 -21.23 11.67
CA PHE A 18 10.54 -21.96 10.61
C PHE A 18 11.39 -22.11 9.36
N LYS A 19 11.97 -23.29 9.15
CA LYS A 19 12.83 -23.55 7.99
C LYS A 19 12.13 -23.43 6.63
N ASN A 20 10.81 -23.58 6.61
CA ASN A 20 9.98 -23.48 5.41
C ASN A 20 9.33 -22.08 5.23
N LEU A 21 9.66 -21.12 6.08
CA LEU A 21 9.14 -19.76 5.97
C LEU A 21 9.86 -18.99 4.86
N VAL A 22 9.08 -18.37 4.00
CA VAL A 22 9.54 -17.45 2.97
C VAL A 22 8.83 -16.12 3.14
N VAL A 23 9.57 -15.04 3.30
CA VAL A 23 9.02 -13.67 3.44
C VAL A 23 9.44 -12.84 2.23
N ILE A 24 8.46 -12.26 1.55
CA ILE A 24 8.70 -11.40 0.38
C ILE A 24 8.47 -9.94 0.78
N LYS A 25 9.44 -9.06 0.50
CA LYS A 25 9.33 -7.60 0.59
C LYS A 25 9.49 -6.97 -0.78
N THR A 26 9.08 -5.71 -0.90
CA THR A 26 9.19 -4.94 -2.15
C THR A 26 9.57 -3.50 -1.85
N LEU A 27 10.31 -2.88 -2.76
CA LEU A 27 10.56 -1.43 -2.74
C LEU A 27 9.38 -0.62 -3.32
N SER A 28 8.38 -1.27 -3.88
CA SER A 28 7.26 -0.63 -4.59
C SER A 28 6.31 0.19 -3.70
N LYS A 29 6.32 0.01 -2.37
CA LYS A 29 5.33 0.63 -1.45
C LYS A 29 5.99 1.63 -0.51
N ALA A 30 6.60 1.19 0.58
CA ALA A 30 7.19 2.08 1.58
C ALA A 30 8.31 2.97 1.03
N TYR A 31 9.04 2.51 0.03
CA TYR A 31 10.09 3.28 -0.64
C TYR A 31 9.57 4.10 -1.84
N GLY A 32 8.30 3.96 -2.25
CA GLY A 32 7.74 4.68 -3.42
C GLY A 32 8.34 4.28 -4.77
N MET A 33 9.07 3.16 -4.85
CA MET A 33 9.88 2.77 -6.01
C MET A 33 9.24 1.63 -6.81
N ALA A 34 8.00 1.82 -7.23
CA ALA A 34 7.27 0.78 -7.96
C ALA A 34 7.84 0.51 -9.37
N ASP A 35 8.45 1.49 -9.99
CA ASP A 35 9.02 1.46 -11.35
C ASP A 35 10.34 0.71 -11.45
N VAL A 36 11.13 0.64 -10.38
CA VAL A 36 12.42 -0.09 -10.38
C VAL A 36 12.25 -1.61 -10.43
N ARG A 37 11.06 -2.13 -10.21
CA ARG A 37 10.70 -3.56 -10.28
C ARG A 37 11.55 -4.48 -9.40
N ILE A 38 11.87 -4.06 -8.17
CA ILE A 38 12.65 -4.84 -7.22
C ILE A 38 11.80 -5.36 -6.06
N GLY A 39 11.92 -6.65 -5.82
CA GLY A 39 11.49 -7.35 -4.64
C GLY A 39 12.66 -8.07 -3.97
N MET A 40 12.50 -8.36 -2.70
CA MET A 40 13.48 -9.08 -1.88
C MET A 40 12.79 -10.30 -1.27
N LEU A 41 13.50 -11.42 -1.25
CA LEU A 41 13.03 -12.65 -0.64
C LEU A 41 13.99 -13.03 0.50
N TYR A 42 13.43 -13.37 1.63
CA TYR A 42 14.12 -13.82 2.82
C TYR A 42 13.64 -15.21 3.19
N ALA A 43 14.55 -16.17 3.34
CA ALA A 43 14.24 -17.55 3.68
C ALA A 43 15.47 -18.25 4.29
N HIS A 44 15.29 -19.51 4.72
CA HIS A 44 16.42 -20.36 5.11
C HIS A 44 17.41 -20.56 3.95
N ALA A 45 18.70 -20.72 4.26
CA ALA A 45 19.77 -20.77 3.27
C ALA A 45 19.56 -21.86 2.19
N GLU A 46 19.02 -23.01 2.54
CA GLU A 46 18.72 -24.09 1.57
C GLU A 46 17.69 -23.64 0.52
N ILE A 47 16.63 -22.93 0.94
CA ILE A 47 15.62 -22.38 0.02
C ILE A 47 16.28 -21.36 -0.92
N ILE A 48 17.12 -20.48 -0.38
CA ILE A 48 17.86 -19.51 -1.18
C ILE A 48 18.76 -20.18 -2.21
N GLN A 49 19.44 -21.27 -1.84
CA GLN A 49 20.27 -22.05 -2.78
C GLN A 49 19.42 -22.58 -3.95
N TYR A 50 18.28 -23.23 -3.68
CA TYR A 50 17.39 -23.72 -4.74
C TYR A 50 16.88 -22.58 -5.63
N LEU A 51 16.48 -21.46 -5.05
CA LEU A 51 16.03 -20.31 -5.83
C LEU A 51 17.14 -19.72 -6.71
N ASN A 52 18.38 -19.71 -6.25
CA ASN A 52 19.52 -19.24 -7.03
C ASN A 52 19.84 -20.14 -8.24
N THR A 53 19.55 -21.45 -8.16
CA THR A 53 19.75 -22.36 -9.31
C THR A 53 18.74 -22.13 -10.44
N ILE A 54 17.52 -21.67 -10.11
CA ILE A 54 16.45 -21.45 -11.10
C ILE A 54 16.28 -19.97 -11.48
N LYS A 55 16.89 -19.08 -10.71
CA LYS A 55 16.79 -17.62 -10.97
C LYS A 55 17.44 -17.29 -12.32
N MET A 56 16.72 -16.54 -13.15
CA MET A 56 17.27 -16.02 -14.40
C MET A 56 18.49 -15.13 -14.15
N PRO A 57 19.57 -15.28 -14.90
CA PRO A 57 20.69 -14.35 -14.86
C PRO A 57 20.20 -12.96 -15.30
N TYR A 58 20.81 -11.89 -14.76
CA TYR A 58 20.50 -10.50 -15.10
C TYR A 58 19.03 -10.08 -14.91
N ASN A 59 18.33 -10.74 -13.96
CA ASN A 59 16.91 -10.49 -13.68
C ASN A 59 16.60 -9.08 -13.14
N VAL A 60 17.62 -8.34 -12.68
CA VAL A 60 17.52 -6.94 -12.26
C VAL A 60 18.57 -6.15 -13.04
N ASN A 61 18.14 -5.12 -13.78
CA ASN A 61 19.05 -4.27 -14.54
C ASN A 61 19.91 -3.37 -13.63
N ALA A 62 21.07 -2.92 -14.12
CA ALA A 62 22.04 -2.14 -13.34
C ALA A 62 21.48 -0.80 -12.85
N HIS A 63 20.60 -0.15 -13.62
CA HIS A 63 19.97 1.12 -13.21
C HIS A 63 19.08 0.93 -11.99
N SER A 64 18.20 -0.07 -12.02
CA SER A 64 17.34 -0.43 -10.88
C SER A 64 18.17 -0.82 -9.64
N GLN A 65 19.27 -1.58 -9.83
CA GLN A 65 20.15 -1.95 -8.71
C GLN A 65 20.76 -0.71 -8.04
N ARG A 66 21.26 0.25 -8.82
CA ARG A 66 21.82 1.50 -8.29
C ARG A 66 20.78 2.30 -7.51
N LEU A 67 19.59 2.53 -8.10
CA LEU A 67 18.52 3.26 -7.44
C LEU A 67 18.06 2.57 -6.14
N ALA A 68 17.99 1.24 -6.13
CA ALA A 68 17.63 0.51 -4.94
C ALA A 68 18.68 0.65 -3.83
N ALA A 69 19.98 0.57 -4.16
CA ALA A 69 21.05 0.78 -3.20
C ALA A 69 20.97 2.19 -2.59
N GLU A 70 20.86 3.23 -3.42
CA GLU A 70 20.72 4.62 -2.97
C GLU A 70 19.50 4.84 -2.07
N ALA A 71 18.38 4.13 -2.34
CA ALA A 71 17.19 4.23 -1.51
C ALA A 71 17.32 3.51 -0.17
N LEU A 72 18.04 2.39 -0.13
CA LEU A 72 18.31 1.66 1.10
C LEU A 72 19.22 2.45 2.06
N ASP A 73 20.13 3.27 1.52
CA ASP A 73 20.96 4.18 2.31
C ASP A 73 20.16 5.34 2.93
N LYS A 74 18.96 5.64 2.41
CA LYS A 74 18.08 6.74 2.86
C LYS A 74 16.93 6.25 3.74
N MET A 75 17.19 5.32 4.66
CA MET A 75 16.14 4.73 5.51
C MET A 75 15.38 5.75 6.36
N GLU A 76 16.04 6.80 6.85
CA GLU A 76 15.39 7.86 7.63
C GLU A 76 14.31 8.58 6.81
N LEU A 77 14.61 8.91 5.56
CA LEU A 77 13.66 9.55 4.64
C LEU A 77 12.45 8.64 4.38
N LYS A 78 12.70 7.34 4.13
CA LYS A 78 11.63 6.33 3.99
C LYS A 78 10.76 6.27 5.23
N ASN A 79 11.35 6.24 6.43
CA ASN A 79 10.61 6.19 7.69
C ASN A 79 9.73 7.42 7.86
N LYS A 80 10.25 8.62 7.58
CA LYS A 80 9.47 9.86 7.61
C LYS A 80 8.23 9.78 6.71
N PHE A 81 8.37 9.36 5.47
CA PHE A 81 7.24 9.21 4.55
C PHE A 81 6.23 8.15 5.01
N VAL A 82 6.71 7.04 5.58
CA VAL A 82 5.84 6.00 6.14
C VAL A 82 5.03 6.57 7.30
N ASP A 83 5.64 7.33 8.21
CA ASP A 83 4.97 7.96 9.34
C ASP A 83 3.90 8.99 8.88
N GLU A 84 4.22 9.80 7.88
CA GLU A 84 3.26 10.74 7.28
C GLU A 84 2.04 9.99 6.69
N LEU A 85 2.27 8.88 5.98
CA LEU A 85 1.19 8.06 5.43
C LEU A 85 0.36 7.37 6.53
N ILE A 86 0.97 6.90 7.61
CA ILE A 86 0.25 6.34 8.75
C ILE A 86 -0.64 7.40 9.42
N GLN A 87 -0.13 8.61 9.60
CA GLN A 87 -0.91 9.74 10.14
C GLN A 87 -2.08 10.11 9.21
N GLY A 88 -1.82 10.20 7.90
CA GLY A 88 -2.85 10.47 6.89
C GLY A 88 -3.93 9.37 6.86
N ARG A 89 -3.54 8.10 7.02
CA ARG A 89 -4.49 6.99 7.14
C ARG A 89 -5.40 7.14 8.36
N ARG A 90 -4.83 7.42 9.53
CA ARG A 90 -5.60 7.64 10.76
C ARG A 90 -6.58 8.80 10.64
N TYR A 91 -6.13 9.89 10.02
CA TYR A 91 -7.00 11.03 9.72
C TYR A 91 -8.19 10.60 8.84
N LEU A 92 -7.94 9.92 7.72
CA LEU A 92 -8.99 9.43 6.83
C LEU A 92 -9.93 8.43 7.52
N GLU A 93 -9.39 7.48 8.30
CA GLU A 93 -10.20 6.50 9.05
C GLU A 93 -11.19 7.17 10.02
N THR A 94 -10.78 8.28 10.65
CA THR A 94 -11.65 9.05 11.54
C THR A 94 -12.65 9.89 10.75
N ALA A 95 -12.18 10.68 9.79
CA ALA A 95 -13.01 11.59 9.04
C ALA A 95 -14.09 10.87 8.20
N LEU A 96 -13.76 9.73 7.62
CA LEU A 96 -14.68 8.94 6.77
C LEU A 96 -15.87 8.36 7.54
N LYS A 97 -15.72 8.08 8.84
CA LYS A 97 -16.82 7.57 9.68
C LYS A 97 -17.95 8.61 9.87
N GLU A 98 -17.62 9.88 9.74
CA GLU A 98 -18.57 11.00 9.88
C GLU A 98 -19.25 11.37 8.55
N ILE A 99 -18.87 10.73 7.43
CA ILE A 99 -19.40 11.03 6.10
C ILE A 99 -20.65 10.17 5.82
N LYS A 100 -21.79 10.81 5.65
CA LYS A 100 -23.10 10.14 5.48
C LYS A 100 -23.16 9.13 4.34
N CYS A 101 -22.50 9.41 3.22
CA CYS A 101 -22.49 8.51 2.05
C CYS A 101 -21.52 7.33 2.18
N VAL A 102 -20.74 7.24 3.27
CA VAL A 102 -19.85 6.11 3.56
C VAL A 102 -20.57 5.15 4.53
N GLU A 103 -20.87 3.96 4.04
CA GLU A 103 -21.54 2.92 4.84
C GLU A 103 -20.59 2.21 5.78
N ASN A 104 -19.34 2.01 5.35
CA ASN A 104 -18.33 1.33 6.16
C ASN A 104 -16.91 1.77 5.78
N VAL A 105 -16.04 1.79 6.78
CA VAL A 105 -14.59 2.01 6.66
C VAL A 105 -13.90 0.76 7.19
N TYR A 106 -13.24 0.00 6.33
CA TYR A 106 -12.56 -1.23 6.72
C TYR A 106 -11.19 -0.94 7.34
N PRO A 107 -10.80 -1.66 8.41
CA PRO A 107 -9.47 -1.52 9.00
C PRO A 107 -8.36 -1.76 7.97
N SER A 108 -7.27 -1.01 8.07
CA SER A 108 -6.16 -1.12 7.14
C SER A 108 -4.79 -0.98 7.83
N ASP A 109 -3.87 -1.87 7.47
CA ASP A 109 -2.44 -1.77 7.78
C ASP A 109 -1.62 -1.45 6.51
N ALA A 110 -2.26 -0.85 5.50
CA ALA A 110 -1.62 -0.49 4.23
C ALA A 110 -1.55 1.04 4.05
N ASN A 111 -1.04 1.48 2.91
CA ASN A 111 -1.07 2.87 2.48
C ASN A 111 -2.36 3.24 1.71
N TYR A 112 -3.44 2.54 1.98
CA TYR A 112 -4.77 2.80 1.44
C TYR A 112 -5.85 2.38 2.43
N ILE A 113 -7.07 2.85 2.22
CA ILE A 113 -8.27 2.47 2.95
C ILE A 113 -9.27 1.88 1.97
N LEU A 114 -10.02 0.88 2.39
CA LEU A 114 -11.19 0.40 1.68
C LEU A 114 -12.44 0.98 2.35
N ILE A 115 -13.30 1.60 1.56
CA ILE A 115 -14.59 2.12 2.02
C ILE A 115 -15.72 1.44 1.25
N LYS A 116 -16.87 1.34 1.87
CA LYS A 116 -18.12 0.90 1.24
C LYS A 116 -19.09 2.08 1.14
N VAL A 117 -19.72 2.21 -0.02
CA VAL A 117 -20.74 3.20 -0.33
C VAL A 117 -21.93 2.52 -1.01
N ALA A 118 -23.09 3.15 -1.06
CA ALA A 118 -24.30 2.59 -1.67
C ALA A 118 -24.12 2.25 -3.17
N ASP A 119 -23.47 3.15 -3.92
CA ASP A 119 -23.19 2.97 -5.36
C ASP A 119 -21.76 3.44 -5.67
N ALA A 120 -20.84 2.47 -5.76
CA ALA A 120 -19.43 2.74 -6.03
C ALA A 120 -19.20 3.34 -7.41
N ASN A 121 -20.04 3.02 -8.39
CA ASN A 121 -19.88 3.55 -9.75
C ASN A 121 -20.27 5.04 -9.81
N LYS A 122 -21.40 5.41 -9.22
CA LYS A 122 -21.81 6.83 -9.14
C LYS A 122 -20.80 7.65 -8.31
N MET A 123 -20.38 7.14 -7.16
CA MET A 123 -19.38 7.79 -6.34
C MET A 123 -18.05 7.96 -7.09
N TYR A 124 -17.60 6.95 -7.81
CA TYR A 124 -16.39 7.03 -8.63
C TYR A 124 -16.50 8.15 -9.69
N GLN A 125 -17.64 8.26 -10.40
CA GLN A 125 -17.86 9.34 -11.38
C GLN A 125 -17.88 10.71 -10.74
N HIS A 126 -18.50 10.86 -9.56
CA HIS A 126 -18.46 12.10 -8.79
C HIS A 126 -17.04 12.50 -8.42
N LEU A 127 -16.21 11.55 -7.93
CA LEU A 127 -14.81 11.82 -7.59
C LEU A 127 -13.97 12.21 -8.81
N ILE A 128 -14.20 11.59 -9.98
CA ILE A 128 -13.55 11.98 -11.25
C ILE A 128 -13.86 13.44 -11.62
N GLN A 129 -15.12 13.88 -11.47
CA GLN A 129 -15.49 15.27 -11.73
C GLN A 129 -14.74 16.27 -10.82
N HIS A 130 -14.35 15.82 -9.61
CA HIS A 130 -13.51 16.56 -8.67
C HIS A 130 -12.00 16.32 -8.86
N LYS A 131 -11.59 15.68 -9.98
CA LYS A 131 -10.19 15.35 -10.32
C LYS A 131 -9.52 14.40 -9.31
N LEU A 132 -10.31 13.59 -8.63
CA LEU A 132 -9.86 12.60 -7.66
C LEU A 132 -10.03 11.19 -8.25
N ILE A 133 -8.91 10.46 -8.37
CA ILE A 133 -8.90 9.11 -8.92
C ILE A 133 -8.70 8.11 -7.79
N VAL A 134 -9.69 7.27 -7.57
CA VAL A 134 -9.65 6.14 -6.63
C VAL A 134 -9.74 4.82 -7.40
N ARG A 135 -9.53 3.71 -6.74
CA ARG A 135 -9.70 2.40 -7.36
C ARG A 135 -11.11 1.87 -7.09
N ASN A 136 -11.97 1.86 -8.11
CA ASN A 136 -13.26 1.17 -8.01
C ASN A 136 -13.04 -0.35 -7.91
N ARG A 137 -13.65 -0.99 -6.90
CA ARG A 137 -13.54 -2.42 -6.61
C ARG A 137 -14.89 -3.15 -6.73
N ASP A 138 -15.93 -2.47 -7.19
CA ASP A 138 -17.30 -2.99 -7.26
C ASP A 138 -17.41 -4.34 -7.99
N ASN A 139 -16.60 -4.54 -9.03
CA ASN A 139 -16.59 -5.77 -9.83
C ASN A 139 -15.73 -6.90 -9.23
N ALA A 140 -15.05 -6.68 -8.12
CA ALA A 140 -14.25 -7.74 -7.49
C ALA A 140 -15.11 -8.60 -6.55
N PRO A 141 -14.85 -9.90 -6.43
CA PRO A 141 -15.59 -10.78 -5.52
C PRO A 141 -15.64 -10.19 -4.11
N MET A 142 -16.81 -10.22 -3.49
CA MET A 142 -17.11 -9.74 -2.12
C MET A 142 -16.90 -8.22 -1.90
N LEU A 143 -16.58 -7.42 -2.92
CA LEU A 143 -16.28 -5.99 -2.80
C LEU A 143 -17.33 -5.09 -3.47
N LYS A 144 -18.58 -5.57 -3.58
CA LYS A 144 -19.70 -4.77 -4.08
C LYS A 144 -19.85 -3.48 -3.26
N GLY A 145 -19.98 -2.34 -3.95
CA GLY A 145 -20.06 -1.02 -3.32
C GLY A 145 -18.73 -0.50 -2.77
N CYS A 146 -17.59 -1.16 -3.05
CA CYS A 146 -16.31 -0.78 -2.45
C CYS A 146 -15.44 0.08 -3.36
N LEU A 147 -14.82 1.09 -2.76
CA LEU A 147 -13.75 1.91 -3.34
C LEU A 147 -12.48 1.77 -2.50
N ARG A 148 -11.33 1.59 -3.16
CA ARG A 148 -10.02 1.64 -2.50
C ARG A 148 -9.40 3.02 -2.72
N VAL A 149 -9.13 3.69 -1.62
CA VAL A 149 -8.61 5.07 -1.58
C VAL A 149 -7.16 5.00 -1.09
N SER A 150 -6.21 5.44 -1.90
CA SER A 150 -4.82 5.58 -1.47
C SER A 150 -4.70 6.76 -0.51
N VAL A 151 -3.90 6.60 0.53
CA VAL A 151 -3.55 7.71 1.42
C VAL A 151 -2.59 8.63 0.65
N GLY A 152 -2.96 9.87 0.49
CA GLY A 152 -2.19 10.92 -0.16
C GLY A 152 -1.52 11.86 0.85
N THR A 153 -1.08 13.01 0.35
CA THR A 153 -0.65 14.14 1.18
C THR A 153 -1.82 14.65 2.03
N LYS A 154 -1.52 15.47 3.04
CA LYS A 154 -2.56 16.10 3.86
C LYS A 154 -3.59 16.84 3.00
N GLN A 155 -3.13 17.61 2.04
CA GLN A 155 -4.00 18.37 1.14
C GLN A 155 -4.90 17.48 0.28
N GLU A 156 -4.35 16.41 -0.29
CA GLU A 156 -5.13 15.44 -1.09
C GLU A 156 -6.17 14.72 -0.25
N ASN A 157 -5.82 14.34 0.97
CA ASN A 157 -6.75 13.69 1.90
C ASN A 157 -7.90 14.64 2.28
N GLU A 158 -7.61 15.92 2.55
CA GLU A 158 -8.63 16.95 2.83
C GLU A 158 -9.55 17.19 1.62
N GLN A 159 -8.98 17.31 0.40
CA GLN A 159 -9.75 17.43 -0.84
C GLN A 159 -10.68 16.24 -1.07
N PHE A 160 -10.20 15.02 -0.77
CA PHE A 160 -11.01 13.81 -0.89
C PHE A 160 -12.20 13.84 0.08
N ILE A 161 -12.00 14.19 1.35
CA ILE A 161 -13.07 14.33 2.35
C ILE A 161 -14.08 15.40 1.92
N ASP A 162 -13.61 16.54 1.42
CA ASP A 162 -14.48 17.63 0.97
C ASP A 162 -15.33 17.24 -0.26
N ALA A 163 -14.76 16.47 -1.18
CA ALA A 163 -15.50 15.93 -2.32
C ALA A 163 -16.62 14.99 -1.87
N LEU A 164 -16.36 14.12 -0.89
CA LEU A 164 -17.38 13.21 -0.35
C LEU A 164 -18.50 13.97 0.38
N LYS A 165 -18.19 15.05 1.11
CA LYS A 165 -19.20 15.89 1.77
C LYS A 165 -20.17 16.58 0.79
N ARG A 166 -19.72 16.81 -0.45
CA ARG A 166 -20.53 17.40 -1.53
C ARG A 166 -21.35 16.38 -2.32
N TYR A 167 -21.19 15.10 -2.03
CA TYR A 167 -21.97 14.05 -2.67
C TYR A 167 -23.35 13.97 -2.02
N ASN A 168 -24.41 14.23 -2.81
CA ASN A 168 -25.81 14.20 -2.40
C ASN A 168 -26.50 12.89 -2.79
#